data_29ebe3cf37fcbb62fd08701d1eb5fea3
#
_entry.id   29ebe3cf37fcbb62fd08701d1eb5fea3
#
_cell.length_a   1.000
_cell.length_b   1.000
_cell.length_c   1.000
_cell.angle_alpha   90.00
_cell.angle_beta   90.00
_cell.angle_gamma   90.00
#
_symmetry.space_group_name_H-M   'P 1'
#
loop_
_entity.id
_entity.type
_entity.pdbx_description
1 polymer ?
#
loop_
_entity_poly.entity_id
_entity_poly.type
_entity_poly.pdbx_seq_one_letter_code
_entity_poly.pdbx_strand_id
1 'polypeptide(L)'
;MTVLRKNREELKQYYFVIKQLVDREIKRKYARSFLGVIWSVLNPLMTMAVMSMIFSTIFKRSIENYPIYYLTGTIFWQLFSGATNSAMTALVDNRTLLLKVKLPKQTFVLARIYTALTNFGYTCIAYVLMLVVFQIKISPTLLLFPIDVFFCLLFSMGIGYVFSILYVFFADIKYLYSIVLTLWMYMSAIFYPYESTTPMMQKVIGNNPVFVYIAFARDCVMYQKWPETDLWIKMILWGIVSFLIGYYVFSKKENNVMQKI
;
A
#
# COMPACT_ATOMS: atom_id res chain seq x y z
N MET A 1 30.64 19.96 14.92
CA MET A 1 30.30 20.21 13.50
C MET A 1 30.55 19.00 12.59
N THR A 2 31.56 18.18 12.84
CA THR A 2 31.95 17.00 12.01
C THR A 2 30.94 15.82 12.05
N VAL A 3 30.35 15.51 13.19
CA VAL A 3 29.41 14.37 13.34
C VAL A 3 28.09 14.59 12.60
N LEU A 4 27.53 15.80 12.66
CA LEU A 4 26.28 16.16 11.94
C LEU A 4 26.50 16.16 10.42
N ARG A 5 27.69 16.53 9.93
CA ARG A 5 28.04 16.49 8.52
C ARG A 5 28.19 15.06 8.02
N LYS A 6 28.80 14.17 8.79
CA LYS A 6 28.94 12.74 8.49
C LYS A 6 27.57 12.05 8.40
N ASN A 7 26.68 12.27 9.36
CA ASN A 7 25.32 11.74 9.33
C ASN A 7 24.51 12.24 8.11
N ARG A 8 24.71 13.48 7.70
CA ARG A 8 24.04 14.05 6.52
C ARG A 8 24.52 13.44 5.21
N GLU A 9 25.80 13.12 5.10
CA GLU A 9 26.36 12.45 3.92
C GLU A 9 25.91 10.98 3.83
N GLU A 10 25.88 10.28 4.97
CA GLU A 10 25.34 8.92 5.04
C GLU A 10 23.86 8.88 4.64
N LEU A 11 23.04 9.81 5.13
CA LEU A 11 21.63 9.91 4.75
C LEU A 11 21.45 10.18 3.24
N LYS A 12 22.29 11.04 2.64
CA LYS A 12 22.28 11.28 1.19
C LYS A 12 22.64 10.04 0.40
N GLN A 13 23.61 9.26 0.87
CA GLN A 13 23.99 7.99 0.24
C GLN A 13 22.85 6.99 0.30
N TYR A 14 22.18 6.83 1.44
CA TYR A 14 21.01 5.95 1.57
C TYR A 14 19.87 6.36 0.65
N TYR A 15 19.55 7.66 0.61
CA TYR A 15 18.52 8.17 -0.30
C TYR A 15 18.90 7.91 -1.77
N PHE A 16 20.15 8.14 -2.15
CA PHE A 16 20.64 7.87 -3.50
C PHE A 16 20.48 6.38 -3.87
N VAL A 17 20.85 5.47 -2.95
CA VAL A 17 20.70 4.02 -3.18
C VAL A 17 19.24 3.62 -3.29
N ILE A 18 18.37 4.12 -2.41
CA ILE A 18 16.93 3.86 -2.49
C ILE A 18 16.41 4.30 -3.85
N LYS A 19 16.74 5.52 -4.30
CA LYS A 19 16.33 6.04 -5.60
C LYS A 19 16.79 5.13 -6.75
N GLN A 20 18.04 4.69 -6.75
CA GLN A 20 18.57 3.79 -7.80
C GLN A 20 17.85 2.42 -7.79
N LEU A 21 17.54 1.90 -6.61
CA LEU A 21 16.78 0.65 -6.49
C LEU A 21 15.36 0.82 -7.02
N VAL A 22 14.67 1.91 -6.70
CA VAL A 22 13.33 2.24 -7.20
C VAL A 22 13.33 2.38 -8.72
N ASP A 23 14.25 3.18 -9.26
CA ASP A 23 14.39 3.40 -10.71
C ASP A 23 14.65 2.08 -11.45
N ARG A 24 15.49 1.20 -10.90
CA ARG A 24 15.75 -0.13 -11.44
C ARG A 24 14.49 -0.99 -11.47
N GLU A 25 13.71 -1.01 -10.40
CA GLU A 25 12.49 -1.82 -10.32
C GLU A 25 11.41 -1.31 -11.29
N ILE A 26 11.23 0.01 -11.39
CA ILE A 26 10.27 0.61 -12.33
C ILE A 26 10.70 0.32 -13.77
N LYS A 27 11.98 0.54 -14.11
CA LYS A 27 12.51 0.20 -15.43
C LYS A 27 12.31 -1.28 -15.75
N ARG A 28 12.61 -2.18 -14.80
CA ARG A 28 12.43 -3.63 -14.96
C ARG A 28 10.98 -4.02 -15.20
N LYS A 29 10.04 -3.39 -14.49
CA LYS A 29 8.60 -3.64 -14.62
C LYS A 29 8.10 -3.33 -16.03
N TYR A 30 8.63 -2.27 -16.65
CA TYR A 30 8.14 -1.76 -17.94
C TYR A 30 9.10 -1.98 -19.12
N ALA A 31 10.25 -2.63 -18.93
CA ALA A 31 11.35 -2.73 -19.89
C ALA A 31 10.96 -3.34 -21.26
N ARG A 32 9.94 -4.19 -21.29
CA ARG A 32 9.48 -4.87 -22.51
C ARG A 32 8.06 -4.48 -22.91
N SER A 33 7.55 -3.37 -22.37
CA SER A 33 6.18 -2.96 -22.60
C SER A 33 6.11 -1.77 -23.55
N PHE A 34 5.30 -1.89 -24.61
CA PHE A 34 5.03 -0.78 -25.55
C PHE A 34 4.32 0.39 -24.85
N LEU A 35 3.35 0.12 -24.00
CA LEU A 35 2.59 1.15 -23.28
C LEU A 35 3.27 1.58 -21.97
N GLY A 36 4.26 0.83 -21.49
CA GLY A 36 5.04 1.17 -20.30
C GLY A 36 4.19 1.52 -19.09
N VAL A 37 4.42 2.70 -18.53
CA VAL A 37 3.72 3.21 -17.34
C VAL A 37 2.23 3.44 -17.57
N ILE A 38 1.77 3.59 -18.84
CA ILE A 38 0.35 3.80 -19.15
C ILE A 38 -0.51 2.64 -18.63
N TRP A 39 0.02 1.41 -18.58
CA TRP A 39 -0.66 0.28 -17.98
C TRP A 39 -1.05 0.49 -16.51
N SER A 40 -0.30 1.30 -15.77
CA SER A 40 -0.66 1.63 -14.37
C SER A 40 -1.90 2.51 -14.27
N VAL A 41 -2.26 3.22 -15.35
CA VAL A 41 -3.48 4.03 -15.48
C VAL A 41 -4.61 3.20 -16.09
N LEU A 42 -4.33 2.48 -17.18
CA LEU A 42 -5.36 1.73 -17.92
C LEU A 42 -5.93 0.57 -17.10
N ASN A 43 -5.09 -0.20 -16.42
CA ASN A 43 -5.54 -1.38 -15.69
C ASN A 43 -6.59 -1.07 -14.61
N PRO A 44 -6.40 -0.08 -13.71
CA PRO A 44 -7.44 0.34 -12.76
C PRO A 44 -8.72 0.82 -13.45
N LEU A 45 -8.61 1.54 -14.57
CA LEU A 45 -9.77 2.04 -15.31
C LEU A 45 -10.56 0.91 -15.96
N MET A 46 -9.90 -0.04 -16.59
CA MET A 46 -10.54 -1.20 -17.20
C MET A 46 -11.23 -2.08 -16.17
N THR A 47 -10.55 -2.39 -15.06
CA THR A 47 -11.15 -3.17 -13.97
C THR A 47 -12.32 -2.43 -13.31
N MET A 48 -12.21 -1.12 -13.12
CA MET A 48 -13.31 -0.28 -12.64
C MET A 48 -14.51 -0.34 -13.60
N ALA A 49 -14.29 -0.23 -14.93
CA ALA A 49 -15.37 -0.28 -15.92
C ALA A 49 -16.12 -1.61 -15.86
N VAL A 50 -15.39 -2.75 -15.83
CA VAL A 50 -15.98 -4.08 -15.74
C VAL A 50 -16.74 -4.26 -14.42
N MET A 51 -16.14 -3.92 -13.28
CA MET A 51 -16.77 -4.03 -11.97
C MET A 51 -17.99 -3.12 -11.84
N SER A 52 -17.93 -1.92 -12.42
CA SER A 52 -19.07 -1.02 -12.42
C SER A 52 -20.21 -1.55 -13.28
N MET A 53 -19.93 -2.18 -14.41
CA MET A 53 -20.96 -2.81 -15.26
C MET A 53 -21.70 -3.93 -14.49
N ILE A 54 -20.97 -4.73 -13.70
CA ILE A 54 -21.55 -5.85 -12.96
C ILE A 54 -22.32 -5.36 -11.72
N PHE A 55 -21.71 -4.49 -10.93
CA PHE A 55 -22.18 -4.20 -9.58
C PHE A 55 -22.98 -2.89 -9.45
N SER A 56 -22.90 -1.97 -10.41
CA SER A 56 -23.65 -0.71 -10.33
C SER A 56 -25.17 -0.92 -10.32
N THR A 57 -25.66 -1.92 -11.02
CA THR A 57 -27.09 -2.28 -11.03
C THR A 57 -27.52 -2.92 -9.73
N ILE A 58 -26.67 -3.74 -9.12
CA ILE A 58 -26.94 -4.45 -7.86
C ILE A 58 -26.99 -3.47 -6.69
N PHE A 59 -26.01 -2.55 -6.62
CA PHE A 59 -25.85 -1.61 -5.49
C PHE A 59 -26.33 -0.20 -5.78
N LYS A 60 -27.08 0.03 -6.86
CA LYS A 60 -27.57 1.35 -7.30
C LYS A 60 -28.27 2.17 -6.20
N ARG A 61 -28.96 1.50 -5.27
CA ARG A 61 -29.67 2.16 -4.17
C ARG A 61 -28.77 2.49 -2.97
N SER A 62 -27.61 1.81 -2.84
CA SER A 62 -26.73 1.93 -1.68
C SER A 62 -25.49 2.78 -1.98
N ILE A 63 -25.06 2.87 -3.24
CA ILE A 63 -23.86 3.57 -3.66
C ILE A 63 -24.21 4.47 -4.85
N GLU A 64 -24.12 5.79 -4.64
CA GLU A 64 -24.45 6.76 -5.67
C GLU A 64 -23.48 6.69 -6.88
N ASN A 65 -22.17 6.61 -6.61
CA ASN A 65 -21.11 6.56 -7.61
C ASN A 65 -20.25 5.31 -7.44
N TYR A 66 -20.77 4.14 -7.86
CA TYR A 66 -20.05 2.87 -7.74
C TYR A 66 -18.64 2.88 -8.36
N PRO A 67 -18.39 3.47 -9.56
CA PRO A 67 -17.05 3.53 -10.14
C PRO A 67 -16.02 4.15 -9.20
N ILE A 68 -16.35 5.29 -8.59
CA ILE A 68 -15.44 5.98 -7.66
C ILE A 68 -15.31 5.20 -6.35
N TYR A 69 -16.41 4.63 -5.84
CA TYR A 69 -16.40 3.78 -4.65
C TYR A 69 -15.41 2.61 -4.79
N TYR A 70 -15.52 1.88 -5.90
CA TYR A 70 -14.64 0.76 -6.24
C TYR A 70 -13.18 1.23 -6.41
N LEU A 71 -12.97 2.30 -7.16
CA LEU A 71 -11.63 2.80 -7.47
C LEU A 71 -10.92 3.28 -6.21
N THR A 72 -11.60 4.01 -5.31
CA THR A 72 -11.06 4.44 -4.01
C THR A 72 -10.59 3.23 -3.18
N GLY A 73 -11.40 2.18 -3.09
CA GLY A 73 -11.03 0.96 -2.38
C GLY A 73 -9.85 0.24 -3.00
N THR A 74 -9.86 0.16 -4.33
CA THR A 74 -8.84 -0.60 -5.09
C THR A 74 -7.47 0.07 -5.03
N ILE A 75 -7.35 1.40 -5.07
CA ILE A 75 -6.06 2.08 -5.02
C ILE A 75 -5.36 1.88 -3.67
N PHE A 76 -6.09 1.93 -2.55
CA PHE A 76 -5.52 1.65 -1.22
C PHE A 76 -5.17 0.17 -1.06
N TRP A 77 -6.03 -0.73 -1.57
CA TRP A 77 -5.71 -2.15 -1.62
C TRP A 77 -4.42 -2.44 -2.41
N GLN A 78 -4.27 -1.85 -3.59
CA GLN A 78 -3.08 -2.02 -4.43
C GLN A 78 -1.83 -1.42 -3.77
N LEU A 79 -1.95 -0.29 -3.08
CA LEU A 79 -0.87 0.30 -2.30
C LEU A 79 -0.40 -0.67 -1.21
N PHE A 80 -1.32 -1.17 -0.38
CA PHE A 80 -1.03 -2.10 0.70
C PHE A 80 -0.46 -3.42 0.19
N SER A 81 -1.21 -4.11 -0.67
CA SER A 81 -0.82 -5.44 -1.17
C SER A 81 0.45 -5.41 -2.02
N GLY A 82 0.60 -4.38 -2.86
CA GLY A 82 1.80 -4.16 -3.67
C GLY A 82 3.02 -3.86 -2.81
N ALA A 83 2.89 -3.01 -1.79
CA ALA A 83 3.97 -2.68 -0.87
C ALA A 83 4.43 -3.91 -0.08
N THR A 84 3.50 -4.61 0.55
CA THR A 84 3.82 -5.75 1.43
C THR A 84 4.34 -6.96 0.65
N ASN A 85 3.73 -7.27 -0.51
CA ASN A 85 4.16 -8.39 -1.34
C ASN A 85 5.56 -8.17 -1.95
N SER A 86 5.86 -6.94 -2.40
CA SER A 86 7.19 -6.61 -2.90
C SER A 86 8.24 -6.51 -1.79
N ALA A 87 7.87 -5.98 -0.61
CA ALA A 87 8.74 -5.91 0.55
C ALA A 87 9.15 -7.30 1.07
N MET A 88 8.22 -8.27 1.02
CA MET A 88 8.47 -9.65 1.45
C MET A 88 9.67 -10.26 0.72
N THR A 89 9.80 -10.09 -0.59
CA THR A 89 10.90 -10.67 -1.38
C THR A 89 12.16 -9.83 -1.42
N ALA A 90 12.14 -8.61 -0.85
CA ALA A 90 13.18 -7.59 -1.00
C ALA A 90 14.60 -8.08 -0.67
N LEU A 91 14.77 -8.85 0.41
CA LEU A 91 16.07 -9.33 0.86
C LEU A 91 16.62 -10.44 -0.05
N VAL A 92 15.78 -11.39 -0.42
CA VAL A 92 16.16 -12.53 -1.28
C VAL A 92 16.46 -12.06 -2.70
N ASP A 93 15.62 -11.21 -3.28
CA ASP A 93 15.81 -10.66 -4.63
C ASP A 93 17.10 -9.82 -4.77
N ASN A 94 17.58 -9.24 -3.67
CA ASN A 94 18.77 -8.41 -3.65
C ASN A 94 19.97 -9.09 -2.95
N ARG A 95 19.96 -10.42 -2.81
CA ARG A 95 21.02 -11.22 -2.16
C ARG A 95 22.43 -10.82 -2.62
N THR A 96 22.65 -10.73 -3.91
CA THR A 96 23.97 -10.38 -4.48
C THR A 96 24.47 -9.00 -4.08
N LEU A 97 23.57 -8.02 -3.93
CA LEU A 97 23.90 -6.68 -3.46
C LEU A 97 24.14 -6.68 -1.95
N LEU A 98 23.32 -7.39 -1.18
CA LEU A 98 23.47 -7.53 0.27
C LEU A 98 24.83 -8.10 0.66
N LEU A 99 25.36 -9.04 -0.12
CA LEU A 99 26.67 -9.67 0.12
C LEU A 99 27.85 -8.79 -0.29
N LYS A 100 27.66 -7.87 -1.26
CA LYS A 100 28.75 -7.05 -1.81
C LYS A 100 28.86 -5.66 -1.18
N VAL A 101 27.77 -5.13 -0.62
CA VAL A 101 27.71 -3.74 -0.16
C VAL A 101 27.27 -3.69 1.31
N LYS A 102 28.01 -2.95 2.13
CA LYS A 102 27.68 -2.71 3.54
C LYS A 102 26.58 -1.63 3.66
N LEU A 103 25.36 -1.99 3.30
CA LEU A 103 24.19 -1.15 3.48
C LEU A 103 23.27 -1.72 4.57
N PRO A 104 22.54 -0.87 5.33
CA PRO A 104 21.48 -1.33 6.21
C PRO A 104 20.45 -2.15 5.41
N LYS A 105 20.13 -3.34 5.86
CA LYS A 105 19.21 -4.25 5.18
C LYS A 105 17.81 -3.66 5.01
N GLN A 106 17.42 -2.79 5.93
CA GLN A 106 16.18 -2.01 5.87
C GLN A 106 16.04 -1.19 4.57
N THR A 107 17.15 -0.73 3.99
CA THR A 107 17.18 0.05 2.74
C THR A 107 16.49 -0.68 1.58
N PHE A 108 16.64 -2.01 1.52
CA PHE A 108 16.02 -2.82 0.46
C PHE A 108 14.51 -2.93 0.63
N VAL A 109 14.04 -3.10 1.87
CA VAL A 109 12.59 -3.11 2.18
C VAL A 109 11.99 -1.73 1.91
N LEU A 110 12.66 -0.65 2.37
CA LEU A 110 12.23 0.74 2.10
C LEU A 110 12.15 1.04 0.60
N ALA A 111 13.12 0.59 -0.20
CA ALA A 111 13.08 0.77 -1.64
C ALA A 111 11.83 0.13 -2.29
N ARG A 112 11.40 -1.06 -1.81
CA ARG A 112 10.17 -1.70 -2.28
C ARG A 112 8.91 -0.93 -1.90
N ILE A 113 8.85 -0.42 -0.67
CA ILE A 113 7.74 0.44 -0.21
C ILE A 113 7.68 1.73 -1.06
N TYR A 114 8.82 2.34 -1.33
CA TYR A 114 8.90 3.53 -2.19
C TYR A 114 8.49 3.23 -3.64
N THR A 115 8.86 2.06 -4.17
CA THR A 115 8.39 1.59 -5.49
C THR A 115 6.86 1.44 -5.52
N ALA A 116 6.26 0.90 -4.45
CA ALA A 116 4.82 0.79 -4.33
C ALA A 116 4.14 2.17 -4.27
N LEU A 117 4.71 3.12 -3.52
CA LEU A 117 4.24 4.51 -3.49
C LEU A 117 4.32 5.18 -4.87
N THR A 118 5.39 4.95 -5.63
CA THR A 118 5.53 5.47 -7.00
C THR A 118 4.45 4.89 -7.92
N ASN A 119 4.20 3.58 -7.85
CA ASN A 119 3.12 2.95 -8.61
C ASN A 119 1.73 3.49 -8.20
N PHE A 120 1.52 3.71 -6.90
CA PHE A 120 0.32 4.37 -6.38
C PHE A 120 0.15 5.77 -6.97
N GLY A 121 1.22 6.57 -7.06
CA GLY A 121 1.20 7.88 -7.71
C GLY A 121 0.72 7.80 -9.16
N TYR A 122 1.17 6.81 -9.93
CA TYR A 122 0.66 6.58 -11.29
C TYR A 122 -0.83 6.19 -11.30
N THR A 123 -1.27 5.36 -10.36
CA THR A 123 -2.69 4.99 -10.24
C THR A 123 -3.55 6.19 -9.80
N CYS A 124 -3.00 7.10 -8.99
CA CYS A 124 -3.69 8.34 -8.62
C CYS A 124 -3.98 9.24 -9.82
N ILE A 125 -3.19 9.16 -10.91
CA ILE A 125 -3.52 9.90 -12.16
C ILE A 125 -4.86 9.39 -12.71
N ALA A 126 -5.05 8.06 -12.79
CA ALA A 126 -6.33 7.48 -13.19
C ALA A 126 -7.47 7.91 -12.26
N TYR A 127 -7.20 7.92 -10.94
CA TYR A 127 -8.16 8.30 -9.93
C TYR A 127 -8.62 9.75 -10.09
N VAL A 128 -7.69 10.69 -10.21
CA VAL A 128 -7.99 12.12 -10.42
C VAL A 128 -8.77 12.34 -11.72
N LEU A 129 -8.39 11.67 -12.83
CA LEU A 129 -9.14 11.72 -14.08
C LEU A 129 -10.60 11.32 -13.87
N MET A 130 -10.84 10.25 -13.13
CA MET A 130 -12.20 9.77 -12.89
C MET A 130 -12.98 10.68 -11.92
N LEU A 131 -12.33 11.30 -10.92
CA LEU A 131 -12.99 12.32 -10.09
C LEU A 131 -13.49 13.48 -10.94
N VAL A 132 -12.74 13.92 -11.94
CA VAL A 132 -13.15 14.97 -12.88
C VAL A 132 -14.30 14.51 -13.77
N VAL A 133 -14.20 13.30 -14.36
CA VAL A 133 -15.24 12.73 -15.24
C VAL A 133 -16.58 12.59 -14.51
N PHE A 134 -16.57 12.14 -13.25
CA PHE A 134 -17.77 11.99 -12.44
C PHE A 134 -18.14 13.26 -11.67
N GLN A 135 -17.47 14.38 -11.94
CA GLN A 135 -17.76 15.70 -11.37
C GLN A 135 -17.84 15.69 -9.82
N ILE A 136 -16.97 14.89 -9.18
CA ILE A 136 -16.89 14.87 -7.72
C ILE A 136 -16.37 16.22 -7.24
N LYS A 137 -17.13 16.88 -6.39
CA LYS A 137 -16.76 18.20 -5.85
C LYS A 137 -15.52 18.08 -4.98
N ILE A 138 -14.58 18.99 -5.16
CA ILE A 138 -13.38 19.08 -4.33
C ILE A 138 -13.74 19.74 -3.01
N SER A 139 -13.58 18.99 -1.91
CA SER A 139 -13.77 19.49 -0.54
C SER A 139 -12.41 19.70 0.16
N PRO A 140 -12.31 20.58 1.17
CA PRO A 140 -11.11 20.72 2.00
C PRO A 140 -10.67 19.41 2.66
N THR A 141 -11.59 18.47 2.87
CA THR A 141 -11.29 17.13 3.40
C THR A 141 -10.30 16.34 2.54
N LEU A 142 -10.18 16.66 1.25
CA LEU A 142 -9.19 16.05 0.36
C LEU A 142 -7.74 16.28 0.83
N LEU A 143 -7.47 17.34 1.59
CA LEU A 143 -6.16 17.61 2.18
C LEU A 143 -5.75 16.53 3.22
N LEU A 144 -6.68 15.75 3.71
CA LEU A 144 -6.42 14.62 4.63
C LEU A 144 -5.96 13.36 3.90
N PHE A 145 -6.20 13.24 2.59
CA PHE A 145 -5.84 12.08 1.80
C PHE A 145 -4.33 11.72 1.87
N PRO A 146 -3.37 12.66 1.80
CA PRO A 146 -1.94 12.36 1.99
C PRO A 146 -1.62 11.82 3.39
N ILE A 147 -2.35 12.22 4.42
CA ILE A 147 -2.18 11.75 5.79
C ILE A 147 -2.59 10.28 5.86
N ASP A 148 -3.72 9.93 5.27
CA ASP A 148 -4.20 8.54 5.16
C ASP A 148 -3.20 7.66 4.42
N VAL A 149 -2.69 8.11 3.28
CA VAL A 149 -1.64 7.41 2.51
C VAL A 149 -0.39 7.19 3.36
N PHE A 150 0.03 8.18 4.15
CA PHE A 150 1.18 8.06 5.03
C PHE A 150 1.00 6.95 6.08
N PHE A 151 -0.14 6.89 6.77
CA PHE A 151 -0.40 5.85 7.77
C PHE A 151 -0.61 4.47 7.14
N CYS A 152 -1.22 4.39 5.95
CA CYS A 152 -1.30 3.17 5.16
C CYS A 152 0.09 2.62 4.77
N LEU A 153 1.02 3.51 4.41
CA LEU A 153 2.42 3.14 4.14
C LEU A 153 3.15 2.67 5.40
N LEU A 154 2.96 3.34 6.54
CA LEU A 154 3.52 2.90 7.82
C LEU A 154 3.03 1.49 8.18
N PHE A 155 1.72 1.25 8.05
CA PHE A 155 1.13 -0.07 8.25
C PHE A 155 1.76 -1.12 7.32
N SER A 156 1.82 -0.80 6.03
CA SER A 156 2.40 -1.67 5.01
C SER A 156 3.88 -1.97 5.26
N MET A 157 4.62 -0.97 5.75
CA MET A 157 6.04 -1.12 6.08
C MET A 157 6.25 -2.06 7.27
N GLY A 158 5.41 -1.95 8.31
CA GLY A 158 5.44 -2.87 9.45
C GLY A 158 5.22 -4.33 9.03
N ILE A 159 4.17 -4.58 8.27
CA ILE A 159 3.88 -5.89 7.70
C ILE A 159 5.02 -6.36 6.78
N GLY A 160 5.53 -5.48 5.91
CA GLY A 160 6.64 -5.76 5.01
C GLY A 160 7.92 -6.18 5.73
N TYR A 161 8.25 -5.54 6.84
CA TYR A 161 9.41 -5.93 7.67
C TYR A 161 9.27 -7.33 8.24
N VAL A 162 8.11 -7.67 8.80
CA VAL A 162 7.86 -9.02 9.33
C VAL A 162 7.98 -10.07 8.24
N PHE A 163 7.25 -9.87 7.13
CA PHE A 163 7.24 -10.86 6.04
C PHE A 163 8.57 -10.95 5.28
N SER A 164 9.36 -9.89 5.21
CA SER A 164 10.70 -9.94 4.61
C SER A 164 11.65 -10.87 5.37
N ILE A 165 11.56 -10.88 6.70
CA ILE A 165 12.30 -11.81 7.55
C ILE A 165 11.75 -13.23 7.40
N LEU A 166 10.44 -13.40 7.52
CA LEU A 166 9.81 -14.72 7.42
C LEU A 166 10.13 -15.42 6.10
N TYR A 167 10.11 -14.68 4.99
CA TYR A 167 10.39 -15.23 3.66
C TYR A 167 11.84 -15.74 3.49
N VAL A 168 12.81 -15.12 4.17
CA VAL A 168 14.20 -15.61 4.18
C VAL A 168 14.31 -16.98 4.83
N PHE A 169 13.52 -17.24 5.88
CA PHE A 169 13.55 -18.51 6.60
C PHE A 169 12.61 -19.56 6.00
N PHE A 170 11.48 -19.14 5.44
CA PHE A 170 10.41 -20.01 4.96
C PHE A 170 9.88 -19.50 3.61
N ALA A 171 10.36 -20.09 2.50
CA ALA A 171 9.96 -19.66 1.15
C ALA A 171 8.45 -19.83 0.88
N ASP A 172 7.81 -20.81 1.51
CA ASP A 172 6.39 -21.12 1.34
C ASP A 172 5.47 -20.01 1.89
N ILE A 173 6.00 -19.12 2.74
CA ILE A 173 5.24 -17.97 3.26
C ILE A 173 4.65 -17.10 2.14
N LYS A 174 5.30 -17.07 0.97
CA LYS A 174 4.81 -16.34 -0.21
C LYS A 174 3.46 -16.86 -0.68
N TYR A 175 3.29 -18.17 -0.73
CA TYR A 175 2.04 -18.80 -1.16
C TYR A 175 0.94 -18.60 -0.11
N LEU A 176 1.27 -18.82 1.17
CA LEU A 176 0.34 -18.58 2.28
C LEU A 176 -0.10 -17.11 2.31
N TYR A 177 0.83 -16.17 2.16
CA TYR A 177 0.52 -14.74 2.17
C TYR A 177 -0.36 -14.33 0.99
N SER A 178 -0.17 -14.92 -0.20
CA SER A 178 -1.04 -14.66 -1.35
C SER A 178 -2.49 -15.07 -1.12
N ILE A 179 -2.70 -16.21 -0.44
CA ILE A 179 -4.05 -16.66 -0.03
C ILE A 179 -4.64 -15.69 0.99
N VAL A 180 -3.87 -15.32 2.02
CA VAL A 180 -4.29 -14.34 3.02
C VAL A 180 -4.68 -13.02 2.38
N LEU A 181 -3.88 -12.50 1.45
CA LEU A 181 -4.22 -11.26 0.72
C LEU A 181 -5.53 -11.39 -0.05
N THR A 182 -5.79 -12.51 -0.72
CA THR A 182 -7.04 -12.71 -1.45
C THR A 182 -8.25 -12.68 -0.51
N LEU A 183 -8.19 -13.39 0.60
CA LEU A 183 -9.26 -13.39 1.61
C LEU A 183 -9.43 -12.00 2.25
N TRP A 184 -8.32 -11.33 2.55
CA TRP A 184 -8.32 -9.99 3.14
C TRP A 184 -8.95 -8.94 2.22
N MET A 185 -8.73 -9.05 0.91
CA MET A 185 -9.35 -8.19 -0.09
C MET A 185 -10.87 -8.24 -0.01
N TYR A 186 -11.45 -9.44 0.06
CA TYR A 186 -12.90 -9.61 0.21
C TYR A 186 -13.42 -9.09 1.54
N MET A 187 -12.63 -9.16 2.61
CA MET A 187 -12.99 -8.62 3.93
C MET A 187 -12.75 -7.11 4.07
N SER A 188 -12.34 -6.41 3.01
CA SER A 188 -12.05 -4.97 3.05
C SER A 188 -13.15 -4.10 2.42
N ALA A 189 -14.35 -4.64 2.18
CA ALA A 189 -15.53 -3.95 1.62
C ALA A 189 -15.20 -3.08 0.38
N ILE A 190 -14.36 -3.62 -0.51
CA ILE A 190 -13.95 -2.93 -1.75
C ILE A 190 -15.08 -2.96 -2.77
N PHE A 191 -15.78 -4.09 -2.86
CA PHE A 191 -16.76 -4.39 -3.90
C PHE A 191 -18.20 -4.13 -3.51
N TYR A 192 -18.51 -4.06 -2.21
CA TYR A 192 -19.86 -3.99 -1.66
C TYR A 192 -19.93 -2.94 -0.55
N PRO A 193 -21.14 -2.38 -0.30
CA PRO A 193 -21.31 -1.40 0.78
C PRO A 193 -21.20 -2.10 2.14
N TYR A 194 -20.39 -1.51 3.02
CA TYR A 194 -20.17 -2.00 4.39
C TYR A 194 -21.48 -2.15 5.16
N GLU A 195 -22.40 -1.19 4.99
CA GLU A 195 -23.70 -1.11 5.67
C GLU A 195 -24.65 -2.25 5.27
N SER A 196 -24.45 -2.86 4.11
CA SER A 196 -25.29 -3.98 3.64
C SER A 196 -24.92 -5.33 4.25
N THR A 197 -23.84 -5.37 5.06
CA THR A 197 -23.38 -6.61 5.69
C THR A 197 -24.05 -6.86 7.03
N THR A 198 -23.96 -8.11 7.53
CA THR A 198 -24.53 -8.46 8.84
C THR A 198 -23.81 -7.74 9.98
N PRO A 199 -24.46 -7.49 11.15
CA PRO A 199 -23.82 -6.80 12.28
C PRO A 199 -22.53 -7.47 12.76
N MET A 200 -22.43 -8.80 12.65
CA MET A 200 -21.19 -9.52 12.97
C MET A 200 -20.07 -9.18 11.98
N MET A 201 -20.38 -9.19 10.67
CA MET A 201 -19.42 -8.83 9.63
C MET A 201 -19.00 -7.37 9.73
N GLN A 202 -19.90 -6.47 10.07
CA GLN A 202 -19.58 -5.04 10.28
C GLN A 202 -18.55 -4.86 11.40
N LYS A 203 -18.64 -5.61 12.49
CA LYS A 203 -17.63 -5.57 13.57
C LYS A 203 -16.26 -6.05 13.09
N VAL A 204 -16.22 -7.11 12.29
CA VAL A 204 -14.97 -7.67 11.75
C VAL A 204 -14.36 -6.72 10.74
N ILE A 205 -15.13 -6.26 9.75
CA ILE A 205 -14.68 -5.35 8.71
C ILE A 205 -14.29 -3.99 9.30
N GLY A 206 -15.07 -3.43 10.24
CA GLY A 206 -14.80 -2.13 10.88
C GLY A 206 -13.53 -2.10 11.73
N ASN A 207 -12.97 -3.26 12.11
CA ASN A 207 -11.67 -3.38 12.75
C ASN A 207 -10.55 -3.83 11.81
N ASN A 208 -10.87 -4.07 10.53
CA ASN A 208 -9.88 -4.42 9.52
C ASN A 208 -9.03 -3.18 9.17
N PRO A 209 -7.70 -3.23 9.38
CA PRO A 209 -6.84 -2.05 9.12
C PRO A 209 -6.96 -1.52 7.70
N VAL A 210 -7.01 -2.39 6.69
CA VAL A 210 -7.09 -1.94 5.29
C VAL A 210 -8.44 -1.26 5.01
N PHE A 211 -9.53 -1.79 5.58
CA PHE A 211 -10.85 -1.14 5.47
C PHE A 211 -10.85 0.25 6.14
N VAL A 212 -10.17 0.42 7.27
CA VAL A 212 -10.07 1.73 7.96
C VAL A 212 -9.49 2.79 7.04
N TYR A 213 -8.39 2.51 6.32
CA TYR A 213 -7.81 3.43 5.33
C TYR A 213 -8.78 3.69 4.16
N ILE A 214 -9.42 2.64 3.64
CA ILE A 214 -10.42 2.78 2.56
C ILE A 214 -11.60 3.63 3.00
N ALA A 215 -12.14 3.40 4.19
CA ALA A 215 -13.27 4.16 4.74
C ALA A 215 -12.90 5.62 4.96
N PHE A 216 -11.71 5.89 5.51
CA PHE A 216 -11.19 7.23 5.69
C PHE A 216 -11.07 7.99 4.35
N ALA A 217 -10.49 7.36 3.33
CA ALA A 217 -10.38 7.93 1.99
C ALA A 217 -11.77 8.20 1.36
N ARG A 218 -12.74 7.28 1.54
CA ARG A 218 -14.12 7.48 1.07
C ARG A 218 -14.80 8.66 1.75
N ASP A 219 -14.64 8.80 3.06
CA ASP A 219 -15.16 9.95 3.80
C ASP A 219 -14.59 11.25 3.27
N CYS A 220 -13.28 11.32 3.02
CA CYS A 220 -12.62 12.52 2.53
C CYS A 220 -13.00 12.88 1.09
N VAL A 221 -13.09 11.89 0.18
CA VAL A 221 -13.21 12.13 -1.26
C VAL A 221 -14.65 12.03 -1.74
N MET A 222 -15.37 10.97 -1.37
CA MET A 222 -16.72 10.71 -1.88
C MET A 222 -17.80 11.42 -1.07
N TYR A 223 -17.76 11.20 0.25
CA TYR A 223 -18.79 11.73 1.14
C TYR A 223 -18.50 13.16 1.60
N GLN A 224 -17.29 13.68 1.33
CA GLN A 224 -16.88 15.06 1.63
C GLN A 224 -17.12 15.46 3.09
N LYS A 225 -17.04 14.48 3.98
CA LYS A 225 -17.22 14.66 5.42
C LYS A 225 -15.90 14.48 6.16
N TRP A 226 -15.77 15.12 7.31
CA TRP A 226 -14.67 14.87 8.22
C TRP A 226 -14.79 13.45 8.77
N PRO A 227 -13.73 12.61 8.67
CA PRO A 227 -13.77 11.28 9.23
C PRO A 227 -14.03 11.28 10.74
N GLU A 228 -14.77 10.32 11.22
CA GLU A 228 -15.07 10.17 12.64
C GLU A 228 -13.82 9.94 13.48
N THR A 229 -13.84 10.36 14.76
CA THR A 229 -12.70 10.21 15.69
C THR A 229 -12.26 8.75 15.82
N ASP A 230 -13.17 7.79 15.76
CA ASP A 230 -12.87 6.35 15.80
C ASP A 230 -12.01 5.91 14.60
N LEU A 231 -12.29 6.40 13.40
CA LEU A 231 -11.48 6.14 12.22
C LEU A 231 -10.06 6.73 12.34
N TRP A 232 -9.93 7.94 12.89
CA TRP A 232 -8.64 8.56 13.15
C TRP A 232 -7.80 7.72 14.13
N ILE A 233 -8.40 7.32 15.24
CA ILE A 233 -7.71 6.50 16.27
C ILE A 233 -7.25 5.18 15.66
N LYS A 234 -8.13 4.48 14.96
CA LYS A 234 -7.81 3.19 14.33
C LYS A 234 -6.72 3.32 13.26
N MET A 235 -6.82 4.33 12.38
CA MET A 235 -5.83 4.61 11.33
C MET A 235 -4.43 4.81 11.92
N ILE A 236 -4.30 5.68 12.91
CA ILE A 236 -3.02 6.00 13.57
C ILE A 236 -2.50 4.79 14.33
N LEU A 237 -3.36 4.12 15.09
CA LEU A 237 -2.98 2.97 15.91
C LEU A 237 -2.47 1.82 15.05
N TRP A 238 -3.21 1.42 14.03
CA TRP A 238 -2.77 0.36 13.12
C TRP A 238 -1.45 0.70 12.41
N GLY A 239 -1.29 1.94 11.95
CA GLY A 239 -0.05 2.40 11.30
C GLY A 239 1.15 2.32 12.23
N ILE A 240 1.05 2.92 13.42
CA ILE A 240 2.17 3.01 14.37
C ILE A 240 2.48 1.65 15.00
N VAL A 241 1.47 0.92 15.48
CA VAL A 241 1.69 -0.37 16.16
C VAL A 241 2.30 -1.40 15.21
N SER A 242 1.75 -1.50 13.98
CA SER A 242 2.31 -2.40 12.97
C SER A 242 3.77 -2.05 12.64
N PHE A 243 4.07 -0.75 12.46
CA PHE A 243 5.43 -0.30 12.18
C PHE A 243 6.39 -0.64 13.31
N LEU A 244 6.03 -0.36 14.57
CA LEU A 244 6.88 -0.64 15.73
C LEU A 244 7.15 -2.13 15.90
N ILE A 245 6.12 -2.98 15.75
CA ILE A 245 6.28 -4.44 15.82
C ILE A 245 7.17 -4.92 14.68
N GLY A 246 6.90 -4.49 13.45
CA GLY A 246 7.68 -4.89 12.28
C GLY A 246 9.13 -4.46 12.38
N TYR A 247 9.39 -3.23 12.79
CA TYR A 247 10.73 -2.71 12.99
C TYR A 247 11.49 -3.49 14.10
N TYR A 248 10.82 -3.77 15.22
CA TYR A 248 11.41 -4.57 16.31
C TYR A 248 11.79 -5.98 15.83
N VAL A 249 10.88 -6.68 15.17
CA VAL A 249 11.14 -8.03 14.64
C VAL A 249 12.29 -8.00 13.63
N PHE A 250 12.29 -7.04 12.72
CA PHE A 250 13.32 -6.87 11.71
C PHE A 250 14.69 -6.63 12.37
N SER A 251 14.81 -5.63 13.23
CA SER A 251 16.07 -5.26 13.89
C SER A 251 16.66 -6.40 14.73
N LYS A 252 15.80 -7.20 15.39
CA LYS A 252 16.24 -8.35 16.19
C LYS A 252 16.75 -9.52 15.33
N LYS A 253 16.21 -9.68 14.13
CA LYS A 253 16.49 -10.85 13.26
C LYS A 253 17.38 -10.54 12.05
N GLU A 254 17.67 -9.27 11.74
CA GLU A 254 18.43 -8.87 10.57
C GLU A 254 19.84 -9.49 10.49
N ASN A 255 20.49 -9.75 11.65
CA ASN A 255 21.82 -10.39 11.68
C ASN A 255 21.75 -11.86 11.26
N ASN A 256 20.68 -12.58 11.60
CA ASN A 256 20.48 -13.98 11.26
C ASN A 256 20.16 -14.16 9.77
N VAL A 257 19.65 -13.13 9.12
CA VAL A 257 19.37 -13.13 7.67
C VAL A 257 20.65 -13.38 6.86
N MET A 258 21.78 -12.78 7.27
CA MET A 258 23.06 -12.94 6.55
C MET A 258 23.62 -14.37 6.60
N GLN A 259 23.21 -15.17 7.58
CA GLN A 259 23.63 -16.57 7.69
C GLN A 259 22.80 -17.51 6.80
N LYS A 260 21.60 -17.05 6.38
CA LYS A 260 20.64 -17.84 5.60
C LYS A 260 20.61 -17.45 4.12
N ILE A 261 20.98 -16.21 3.80
CA ILE A 261 21.14 -15.69 2.44
C ILE A 261 22.53 -16.01 1.90
#